data_9ad1b1f9a2b95b83cf8a0b9b72d46cd6
#
_entry.id   9ad1b1f9a2b95b83cf8a0b9b72d46cd6
#
_cell.length_a   1.000
_cell.length_b   1.000
_cell.length_c   1.000
_cell.angle_alpha   90.00
_cell.angle_beta   90.00
_cell.angle_gamma   90.00
#
_symmetry.space_group_name_H-M   'P 1'
#
loop_
_entity.id
_entity.type
_entity.pdbx_description
1 polymer ?
#
loop_
_entity_poly.entity_id
_entity_poly.type
_entity_poly.pdbx_seq_one_letter_code
_entity_poly.pdbx_strand_id
1 'polypeptide(L)'
;DYLMKICEAAYELDKPIHYRIDHRRHAYLIGNYLDHGPTIIEVPQSEDFNLVREARDNFYYRPEGVRSWGGAGRPSGKKETDQNMLGYPKWWNKTGVLMIQLESLNAINNIPIFSLEGVDCFSWGPGDLGVDRSFHPEHPFAKTNDTAIEHAVKLCEENGKKLCVRHYDRTLRNKFFDLGATVLMESREMEGKLDPDLPFF
;
A
#
# COMPACT_ATOMS: atom_id res chain seq x y z
N ASP A 1 -16.04 -1.82 17.10
CA ASP A 1 -15.37 -1.23 15.97
C ASP A 1 -15.52 -2.12 14.73
N TYR A 2 -15.95 -1.55 13.58
CA TYR A 2 -16.24 -2.32 12.37
C TYR A 2 -14.95 -2.91 11.74
N LEU A 3 -13.87 -2.12 11.68
CA LEU A 3 -12.58 -2.57 11.17
C LEU A 3 -12.06 -3.78 11.97
N MET A 4 -12.16 -3.73 13.29
CA MET A 4 -11.72 -4.83 14.15
C MET A 4 -12.48 -6.13 13.87
N LYS A 5 -13.81 -6.06 13.68
CA LYS A 5 -14.63 -7.23 13.33
C LYS A 5 -14.25 -7.83 11.97
N ILE A 6 -13.94 -6.98 10.98
CA ILE A 6 -13.45 -7.46 9.68
C ILE A 6 -12.11 -8.14 9.83
N CYS A 7 -11.20 -7.56 10.60
CA CYS A 7 -9.87 -8.15 10.84
C CYS A 7 -9.96 -9.48 11.60
N GLU A 8 -10.87 -9.60 12.57
CA GLU A 8 -11.13 -10.87 13.28
C GLU A 8 -11.62 -11.96 12.32
N ALA A 9 -12.60 -11.64 11.46
CA ALA A 9 -13.11 -12.58 10.47
C ALA A 9 -12.04 -12.97 9.44
N ALA A 10 -11.23 -12.01 9.00
CA ALA A 10 -10.12 -12.27 8.07
C ALA A 10 -9.03 -13.16 8.70
N TYR A 11 -8.74 -12.93 9.99
CA TYR A 11 -7.80 -13.75 10.75
C TYR A 11 -8.25 -15.22 10.84
N GLU A 12 -9.55 -15.47 11.08
CA GLU A 12 -10.11 -16.82 11.08
C GLU A 12 -9.99 -17.53 9.72
N LEU A 13 -9.99 -16.75 8.65
CA LEU A 13 -9.82 -17.23 7.27
C LEU A 13 -8.37 -17.25 6.78
N ASP A 14 -7.41 -16.89 7.63
CA ASP A 14 -5.98 -16.70 7.30
C ASP A 14 -5.78 -15.76 6.09
N LYS A 15 -6.49 -14.63 6.11
CA LYS A 15 -6.41 -13.60 5.06
C LYS A 15 -5.86 -12.28 5.62
N PRO A 16 -4.90 -11.63 4.93
CA PRO A 16 -4.44 -10.30 5.30
C PRO A 16 -5.51 -9.25 4.98
N ILE A 17 -5.53 -8.18 5.76
CA ILE A 17 -6.36 -7.00 5.49
C ILE A 17 -5.48 -5.85 5.04
N HIS A 18 -5.81 -5.30 3.88
CA HIS A 18 -5.32 -4.02 3.41
C HIS A 18 -6.26 -2.91 3.85
N TYR A 19 -5.73 -1.91 4.52
CA TYR A 19 -6.46 -0.74 4.99
C TYR A 19 -5.81 0.55 4.48
N ARG A 20 -6.55 1.32 3.67
CA ARG A 20 -6.14 2.67 3.30
C ARG A 20 -6.63 3.63 4.39
N ILE A 21 -5.73 4.35 5.04
CA ILE A 21 -6.11 5.35 6.04
C ILE A 21 -6.94 6.46 5.38
N ASP A 22 -7.86 7.06 6.14
CA ASP A 22 -8.85 7.99 5.60
C ASP A 22 -8.23 9.27 5.04
N HIS A 23 -7.15 9.74 5.65
CA HIS A 23 -6.49 10.97 5.26
C HIS A 23 -5.00 10.93 5.59
N ARG A 24 -4.17 11.57 4.75
CA ARG A 24 -2.70 11.66 4.94
C ARG A 24 -2.29 12.17 6.33
N ARG A 25 -3.05 13.11 6.90
CA ARG A 25 -2.77 13.64 8.25
C ARG A 25 -2.94 12.61 9.37
N HIS A 26 -3.48 11.43 9.07
CA HIS A 26 -3.57 10.33 10.01
C HIS A 26 -2.32 9.43 10.03
N ALA A 27 -1.25 9.80 9.33
CA ALA A 27 -0.02 9.01 9.29
C ALA A 27 0.53 8.72 10.70
N TYR A 28 0.44 9.67 11.63
CA TYR A 28 0.84 9.48 13.02
C TYR A 28 -0.03 8.47 13.80
N LEU A 29 -1.23 8.16 13.31
CA LEU A 29 -2.16 7.18 13.91
C LEU A 29 -2.00 5.77 13.34
N ILE A 30 -1.06 5.53 12.44
CA ILE A 30 -0.91 4.22 11.77
C ILE A 30 -0.76 3.10 12.80
N GLY A 31 0.01 3.29 13.87
CA GLY A 31 0.13 2.30 14.94
C GLY A 31 -1.22 1.93 15.57
N ASN A 32 -2.10 2.91 15.76
CA ASN A 32 -3.44 2.69 16.30
C ASN A 32 -4.33 1.88 15.33
N TYR A 33 -4.30 2.21 14.02
CA TYR A 33 -5.02 1.43 13.03
C TYR A 33 -4.52 -0.02 12.96
N LEU A 34 -3.21 -0.21 13.01
CA LEU A 34 -2.60 -1.53 13.02
C LEU A 34 -2.98 -2.36 14.26
N ASP A 35 -3.28 -1.71 15.37
CA ASP A 35 -3.77 -2.36 16.58
C ASP A 35 -5.19 -2.94 16.42
N HIS A 36 -5.93 -2.55 15.39
CA HIS A 36 -7.22 -3.17 15.02
C HIS A 36 -7.06 -4.43 14.18
N GLY A 37 -5.89 -4.67 13.57
CA GLY A 37 -5.59 -5.93 12.92
C GLY A 37 -5.18 -5.93 11.44
N PRO A 38 -5.23 -4.82 10.67
CA PRO A 38 -4.73 -4.85 9.31
C PRO A 38 -3.23 -5.14 9.28
N THR A 39 -2.77 -5.78 8.21
CA THR A 39 -1.35 -6.09 7.99
C THR A 39 -0.74 -5.27 6.88
N ILE A 40 -1.58 -4.61 6.09
CA ILE A 40 -1.18 -3.73 5.00
C ILE A 40 -1.81 -2.36 5.24
N ILE A 41 -1.00 -1.31 5.25
CA ILE A 41 -1.47 0.07 5.32
C ILE A 41 -1.14 0.79 4.02
N GLU A 42 -2.11 1.51 3.47
CA GLU A 42 -1.92 2.43 2.36
C GLU A 42 -2.14 3.88 2.82
N VAL A 43 -1.18 4.75 2.50
CA VAL A 43 -1.22 6.18 2.85
C VAL A 43 -1.59 6.99 1.63
N PRO A 44 -2.76 7.67 1.62
CA PRO A 44 -3.19 8.47 0.48
C PRO A 44 -2.48 9.82 0.43
N GLN A 45 -2.58 10.51 -0.72
CA GLN A 45 -2.15 11.90 -0.91
C GLN A 45 -0.74 12.19 -0.40
N SER A 46 0.19 11.31 -0.73
CA SER A 46 1.58 11.38 -0.26
C SER A 46 2.37 12.35 -1.13
N GLU A 47 2.47 13.62 -0.70
CA GLU A 47 3.02 14.71 -1.48
C GLU A 47 4.39 15.20 -0.98
N ASP A 48 4.82 14.76 0.20
CA ASP A 48 6.09 15.19 0.77
C ASP A 48 6.80 14.09 1.58
N PHE A 49 8.12 14.24 1.67
CA PHE A 49 9.00 13.30 2.38
C PHE A 49 8.67 13.13 3.86
N ASN A 50 8.29 14.22 4.55
CA ASN A 50 8.03 14.15 5.99
C ASN A 50 6.81 13.30 6.29
N LEU A 51 5.78 13.38 5.44
CA LEU A 51 4.60 12.53 5.54
C LEU A 51 4.96 11.05 5.38
N VAL A 52 5.74 10.72 4.35
CA VAL A 52 6.17 9.33 4.10
C VAL A 52 7.03 8.81 5.25
N ARG A 53 7.94 9.63 5.78
CA ARG A 53 8.75 9.30 6.94
C ARG A 53 7.89 9.09 8.19
N GLU A 54 6.93 9.98 8.47
CA GLU A 54 6.02 9.84 9.61
C GLU A 54 5.21 8.55 9.52
N ALA A 55 4.68 8.24 8.34
CA ALA A 55 3.96 7.01 8.10
C ALA A 55 4.83 5.77 8.39
N ARG A 56 6.03 5.74 7.83
CA ARG A 56 7.00 4.66 8.03
C ARG A 56 7.40 4.53 9.51
N ASP A 57 7.69 5.62 10.18
CA ASP A 57 8.12 5.60 11.57
C ASP A 57 7.01 5.08 12.51
N ASN A 58 5.74 5.42 12.25
CA ASN A 58 4.60 4.93 13.03
C ASN A 58 4.11 3.53 12.62
N PHE A 59 4.60 2.99 11.49
CA PHE A 59 4.28 1.64 11.03
C PHE A 59 5.12 0.57 11.73
N TYR A 60 6.41 0.82 11.92
CA TYR A 60 7.36 -0.14 12.46
C TYR A 60 7.62 0.04 13.96
N TYR A 61 7.83 -1.08 14.64
CA TYR A 61 8.38 -1.08 15.99
C TYR A 61 9.87 -0.76 15.98
N ARG A 62 10.43 -0.39 17.15
CA ARG A 62 11.87 -0.20 17.33
C ARG A 62 12.65 -1.48 16.97
N PRO A 63 13.87 -1.38 16.42
CA PRO A 63 14.60 -0.14 16.15
C PRO A 63 14.21 0.57 14.84
N GLU A 64 13.44 -0.05 13.95
CA GLU A 64 13.13 0.44 12.61
C GLU A 64 12.19 1.66 12.64
N GLY A 65 11.31 1.76 13.63
CA GLY A 65 10.34 2.84 13.78
C GLY A 65 10.08 3.22 15.23
N VAL A 66 8.93 3.86 15.49
CA VAL A 66 8.53 4.35 16.82
C VAL A 66 7.15 3.85 17.26
N ARG A 67 6.55 2.89 16.51
CA ARG A 67 5.23 2.35 16.88
C ARG A 67 5.19 1.93 18.34
N SER A 68 4.15 2.35 19.05
CA SER A 68 3.91 1.97 20.43
C SER A 68 3.46 0.52 20.54
N TRP A 69 3.89 -0.17 21.59
CA TRP A 69 3.45 -1.53 21.89
C TRP A 69 2.04 -1.51 22.49
N GLY A 70 1.06 -1.97 21.74
CA GLY A 70 -0.35 -2.05 22.17
C GLY A 70 -0.76 -3.40 22.77
N GLY A 71 0.18 -4.34 22.99
CA GLY A 71 -0.06 -5.67 23.52
C GLY A 71 -0.04 -6.78 22.47
N ALA A 72 0.04 -8.03 22.94
CA ALA A 72 -0.03 -9.24 22.13
C ALA A 72 -1.49 -9.65 21.84
N GLY A 73 -1.69 -10.67 21.02
CA GLY A 73 -3.01 -11.25 20.75
C GLY A 73 -3.84 -10.47 19.73
N ARG A 74 -3.19 -9.64 18.91
CA ARG A 74 -3.86 -8.91 17.84
C ARG A 74 -4.29 -9.84 16.70
N PRO A 75 -5.43 -9.56 16.02
CA PRO A 75 -5.89 -10.37 14.89
C PRO A 75 -4.89 -10.46 13.74
N SER A 76 -3.98 -9.48 13.60
CA SER A 76 -2.91 -9.49 12.59
C SER A 76 -1.78 -10.49 12.88
N GLY A 77 -1.70 -11.04 14.11
CA GLY A 77 -0.67 -12.00 14.47
C GLY A 77 -1.04 -13.41 14.02
N LYS A 78 -0.10 -14.16 13.45
CA LYS A 78 -0.28 -15.60 13.22
C LYS A 78 -0.40 -16.34 14.54
N LYS A 79 -1.16 -17.46 14.56
CA LYS A 79 -1.35 -18.27 15.77
C LYS A 79 -0.02 -18.85 16.30
N GLU A 80 0.93 -19.09 15.40
CA GLU A 80 2.27 -19.60 15.77
C GLU A 80 3.30 -18.51 16.08
N THR A 81 2.95 -17.22 15.93
CA THR A 81 3.88 -16.16 16.29
C THR A 81 4.04 -16.05 17.79
N ASP A 82 5.24 -15.73 18.21
CA ASP A 82 5.53 -15.40 19.59
C ASP A 82 4.81 -14.08 19.94
N GLN A 83 3.70 -14.20 20.65
CA GLN A 83 2.80 -13.10 21.01
C GLN A 83 3.31 -12.29 22.21
N ASN A 84 4.59 -12.37 22.52
CA ASN A 84 5.19 -11.59 23.59
C ASN A 84 5.78 -10.25 23.09
N MET A 85 6.19 -9.42 24.03
CA MET A 85 6.72 -8.08 23.79
C MET A 85 7.97 -8.06 22.90
N LEU A 86 8.72 -9.15 22.81
CA LEU A 86 9.95 -9.23 22.01
C LEU A 86 9.73 -9.93 20.66
N GLY A 87 8.92 -10.97 20.62
CA GLY A 87 8.67 -11.79 19.45
C GLY A 87 7.76 -11.10 18.44
N TYR A 88 6.64 -10.57 18.89
CA TYR A 88 5.66 -9.93 18.02
C TYR A 88 6.22 -8.72 17.23
N PRO A 89 6.92 -7.75 17.84
CA PRO A 89 7.54 -6.65 17.09
C PRO A 89 8.54 -7.11 16.03
N LYS A 90 9.37 -8.11 16.33
CA LYS A 90 10.33 -8.68 15.37
C LYS A 90 9.64 -9.36 14.19
N TRP A 91 8.55 -10.08 14.46
CA TRP A 91 7.73 -10.68 13.41
C TRP A 91 7.06 -9.59 12.57
N TRP A 92 6.43 -8.59 13.22
CA TRP A 92 5.75 -7.49 12.55
C TRP A 92 6.66 -6.74 11.59
N ASN A 93 7.83 -6.32 12.03
CA ASN A 93 8.78 -5.55 11.24
C ASN A 93 9.26 -6.29 9.96
N LYS A 94 8.98 -7.60 9.86
CA LYS A 94 9.27 -8.44 8.69
C LYS A 94 8.04 -8.82 7.86
N THR A 95 6.84 -8.57 8.38
CA THR A 95 5.60 -9.09 7.79
C THR A 95 4.67 -7.99 7.30
N GLY A 96 4.60 -6.87 8.03
CA GLY A 96 3.75 -5.74 7.66
C GLY A 96 4.16 -5.14 6.32
N VAL A 97 3.19 -4.61 5.56
CA VAL A 97 3.40 -3.98 4.25
C VAL A 97 2.93 -2.53 4.30
N LEU A 98 3.85 -1.61 4.04
CA LEU A 98 3.56 -0.18 3.93
C LEU A 98 3.51 0.25 2.46
N MET A 99 2.37 0.79 2.06
CA MET A 99 2.13 1.30 0.71
C MET A 99 1.95 2.82 0.72
N ILE A 100 2.56 3.49 -0.25
CA ILE A 100 2.45 4.94 -0.46
C ILE A 100 1.69 5.20 -1.75
N GLN A 101 0.55 5.90 -1.67
CA GLN A 101 -0.29 6.13 -2.83
C GLN A 101 0.21 7.33 -3.66
N LEU A 102 0.36 7.10 -4.97
CA LEU A 102 0.75 8.09 -5.97
C LEU A 102 -0.52 8.67 -6.59
N GLU A 103 -0.84 9.91 -6.27
CA GLU A 103 -2.07 10.59 -6.69
C GLU A 103 -1.82 11.90 -7.44
N SER A 104 -0.55 12.23 -7.70
CA SER A 104 -0.13 13.38 -8.49
C SER A 104 1.14 13.10 -9.29
N LEU A 105 1.41 13.92 -10.30
CA LEU A 105 2.67 13.90 -11.07
C LEU A 105 3.87 14.20 -10.16
N ASN A 106 3.66 15.08 -9.17
CA ASN A 106 4.67 15.38 -8.16
C ASN A 106 5.01 14.13 -7.34
N ALA A 107 4.01 13.37 -6.89
CA ALA A 107 4.26 12.14 -6.13
C ALA A 107 5.03 11.10 -6.96
N ILE A 108 4.74 10.96 -8.26
CA ILE A 108 5.50 10.08 -9.16
C ILE A 108 6.96 10.52 -9.24
N ASN A 109 7.23 11.80 -9.48
CA ASN A 109 8.59 12.34 -9.55
C ASN A 109 9.38 12.15 -8.25
N ASN A 110 8.68 12.10 -7.12
CA ASN A 110 9.28 11.94 -5.81
C ASN A 110 9.44 10.46 -5.36
N ILE A 111 9.12 9.48 -6.20
CA ILE A 111 9.36 8.05 -5.90
C ILE A 111 10.78 7.81 -5.37
N PRO A 112 11.86 8.36 -5.96
CA PRO A 112 13.22 8.15 -5.42
C PRO A 112 13.38 8.65 -3.97
N ILE A 113 12.78 9.79 -3.64
CA ILE A 113 12.84 10.37 -2.29
C ILE A 113 11.94 9.62 -1.30
N PHE A 114 10.78 9.12 -1.78
CA PHE A 114 9.82 8.36 -0.98
C PHE A 114 10.23 6.90 -0.77
N SER A 115 11.24 6.41 -1.50
CA SER A 115 11.72 5.02 -1.46
C SER A 115 12.53 4.72 -0.21
N LEU A 116 12.07 5.15 0.96
CA LEU A 116 12.69 4.86 2.24
C LEU A 116 12.75 3.35 2.50
N GLU A 117 13.74 2.92 3.28
CA GLU A 117 13.71 1.59 3.87
C GLU A 117 12.45 1.42 4.72
N GLY A 118 11.70 0.32 4.48
CA GLY A 118 10.42 0.07 5.12
C GLY A 118 9.20 0.60 4.34
N VAL A 119 9.37 1.33 3.24
CA VAL A 119 8.31 1.48 2.23
C VAL A 119 8.42 0.29 1.27
N ASP A 120 7.37 -0.52 1.16
CA ASP A 120 7.41 -1.78 0.40
C ASP A 120 6.92 -1.60 -1.03
N CYS A 121 5.90 -0.77 -1.21
CA CYS A 121 5.20 -0.64 -2.47
C CYS A 121 4.64 0.78 -2.66
N PHE A 122 4.64 1.24 -3.90
CA PHE A 122 3.82 2.39 -4.30
C PHE A 122 2.50 1.89 -4.89
N SER A 123 1.40 2.61 -4.64
CA SER A 123 0.10 2.27 -5.20
C SER A 123 -0.41 3.37 -6.13
N TRP A 124 -0.95 2.97 -7.25
CA TRP A 124 -1.49 3.86 -8.26
C TRP A 124 -2.88 4.37 -7.87
N GLY A 125 -3.04 5.68 -7.69
CA GLY A 125 -4.31 6.34 -7.38
C GLY A 125 -4.95 6.95 -8.64
N PRO A 126 -5.72 6.20 -9.45
CA PRO A 126 -6.14 6.61 -10.79
C PRO A 126 -7.05 7.84 -10.82
N GLY A 127 -7.82 8.08 -9.76
CA GLY A 127 -8.77 9.20 -9.68
C GLY A 127 -8.07 10.55 -9.64
N ASP A 128 -7.44 10.87 -8.52
CA ASP A 128 -6.79 12.18 -8.30
C ASP A 128 -5.63 12.41 -9.26
N LEU A 129 -4.85 11.36 -9.55
CA LEU A 129 -3.79 11.45 -10.56
C LEU A 129 -4.34 11.75 -11.96
N GLY A 130 -5.51 11.20 -12.33
CA GLY A 130 -6.18 11.52 -13.58
C GLY A 130 -6.57 12.99 -13.66
N VAL A 131 -7.07 13.54 -12.56
CA VAL A 131 -7.38 14.97 -12.44
C VAL A 131 -6.11 15.80 -12.55
N ASP A 132 -5.07 15.51 -11.78
CA ASP A 132 -3.81 16.26 -11.80
C ASP A 132 -3.19 16.28 -13.21
N ARG A 133 -3.15 15.13 -13.88
CA ARG A 133 -2.67 15.02 -15.26
C ARG A 133 -3.47 15.88 -16.24
N SER A 134 -4.76 16.03 -16.06
CA SER A 134 -5.62 16.82 -16.96
C SER A 134 -5.29 18.32 -16.92
N PHE A 135 -4.70 18.79 -15.82
CA PHE A 135 -4.24 20.17 -15.66
C PHE A 135 -2.80 20.39 -16.17
N HIS A 136 -2.08 19.31 -16.49
CA HIS A 136 -0.68 19.35 -16.93
C HIS A 136 -0.44 18.56 -18.23
N PRO A 137 -1.18 18.86 -19.32
CA PRO A 137 -1.14 18.06 -20.54
C PRO A 137 0.22 18.08 -21.26
N GLU A 138 1.05 19.09 -21.02
CA GLU A 138 2.41 19.22 -21.57
C GLU A 138 3.46 18.42 -20.80
N HIS A 139 3.12 17.87 -19.63
CA HIS A 139 4.07 17.13 -18.81
C HIS A 139 4.56 15.87 -19.55
N PRO A 140 5.87 15.58 -19.58
CA PRO A 140 6.46 14.56 -20.46
C PRO A 140 5.81 13.18 -20.38
N PHE A 141 5.42 12.73 -19.20
CA PHE A 141 4.79 11.42 -19.00
C PHE A 141 3.29 11.49 -18.65
N ALA A 142 2.67 12.66 -18.71
CA ALA A 142 1.23 12.82 -18.44
C ALA A 142 0.32 12.54 -19.64
N LYS A 143 0.89 12.31 -20.84
CA LYS A 143 0.13 12.17 -22.09
C LYS A 143 -0.94 11.08 -22.03
N THR A 144 -0.57 9.91 -21.54
CA THR A 144 -1.48 8.79 -21.36
C THR A 144 -1.32 8.18 -19.97
N ASN A 145 -2.30 7.38 -19.56
CA ASN A 145 -2.17 6.63 -18.31
C ASN A 145 -0.99 5.63 -18.38
N ASP A 146 -0.81 5.00 -19.53
CA ASP A 146 0.24 4.01 -19.75
C ASP A 146 1.64 4.62 -19.63
N THR A 147 1.89 5.75 -20.27
CA THR A 147 3.19 6.43 -20.17
C THR A 147 3.52 6.87 -18.75
N ALA A 148 2.50 7.25 -17.97
CA ALA A 148 2.69 7.60 -16.56
C ALA A 148 2.96 6.35 -15.69
N ILE A 149 2.30 5.22 -15.95
CA ILE A 149 2.55 3.95 -15.28
C ILE A 149 3.95 3.44 -15.62
N GLU A 150 4.35 3.41 -16.91
CA GLU A 150 5.69 2.99 -17.32
C GLU A 150 6.78 3.81 -16.64
N HIS A 151 6.57 5.13 -16.53
CA HIS A 151 7.51 5.99 -15.83
C HIS A 151 7.59 5.68 -14.33
N ALA A 152 6.45 5.49 -13.67
CA ALA A 152 6.39 5.12 -12.26
C ALA A 152 7.03 3.74 -12.01
N VAL A 153 6.76 2.74 -12.87
CA VAL A 153 7.40 1.41 -12.82
C VAL A 153 8.91 1.54 -12.86
N LYS A 154 9.43 2.27 -13.87
CA LYS A 154 10.87 2.49 -14.01
C LYS A 154 11.49 3.08 -12.74
N LEU A 155 10.87 4.14 -12.19
CA LEU A 155 11.37 4.75 -10.94
C LEU A 155 11.29 3.79 -9.74
N CYS A 156 10.24 2.97 -9.67
CA CYS A 156 10.13 1.94 -8.64
C CYS A 156 11.27 0.91 -8.75
N GLU A 157 11.51 0.38 -9.95
CA GLU A 157 12.57 -0.61 -10.20
C GLU A 157 13.96 -0.06 -9.87
N GLU A 158 14.27 1.16 -10.32
CA GLU A 158 15.55 1.84 -10.05
C GLU A 158 15.78 2.04 -8.54
N ASN A 159 14.72 2.08 -7.73
CA ASN A 159 14.78 2.27 -6.29
C ASN A 159 14.44 0.99 -5.48
N GLY A 160 14.37 -0.18 -6.14
CA GLY A 160 14.11 -1.46 -5.50
C GLY A 160 12.71 -1.57 -4.88
N LYS A 161 11.72 -0.86 -5.44
CA LYS A 161 10.32 -0.85 -4.99
C LYS A 161 9.41 -1.52 -6.02
N LYS A 162 8.17 -1.80 -5.60
CA LYS A 162 7.12 -2.38 -6.43
C LYS A 162 6.04 -1.34 -6.71
N LEU A 163 5.35 -1.50 -7.84
CA LEU A 163 4.16 -0.71 -8.14
C LEU A 163 2.91 -1.59 -8.10
N CYS A 164 1.94 -1.20 -7.29
CA CYS A 164 0.59 -1.74 -7.26
C CYS A 164 -0.31 -0.87 -8.13
N VAL A 165 -0.91 -1.42 -9.17
CA VAL A 165 -1.87 -0.70 -10.02
C VAL A 165 -3.29 -1.03 -9.59
N ARG A 166 -4.03 0.01 -9.19
CA ARG A 166 -5.47 -0.07 -8.94
C ARG A 166 -6.22 0.14 -10.25
N HIS A 167 -7.10 -0.79 -10.58
CA HIS A 167 -7.93 -0.68 -11.77
C HIS A 167 -9.31 -1.33 -11.55
N TYR A 168 -10.24 -1.04 -12.47
CA TYR A 168 -11.63 -1.46 -12.38
C TYR A 168 -12.10 -2.29 -13.59
N ASP A 169 -11.18 -2.65 -14.48
CA ASP A 169 -11.44 -3.46 -15.68
C ASP A 169 -10.46 -4.63 -15.73
N ARG A 170 -10.95 -5.84 -15.48
CA ARG A 170 -10.14 -7.06 -15.46
C ARG A 170 -9.56 -7.43 -16.80
N THR A 171 -10.14 -6.97 -17.90
CA THR A 171 -9.59 -7.21 -19.24
C THR A 171 -8.24 -6.54 -19.44
N LEU A 172 -7.92 -5.52 -18.61
CA LEU A 172 -6.66 -4.80 -18.63
C LEU A 172 -5.56 -5.43 -17.77
N ARG A 173 -5.84 -6.53 -17.06
CA ARG A 173 -4.90 -7.17 -16.13
C ARG A 173 -3.54 -7.46 -16.79
N ASN A 174 -3.53 -8.16 -17.91
CA ASN A 174 -2.30 -8.51 -18.61
C ASN A 174 -1.56 -7.26 -19.09
N LYS A 175 -2.28 -6.26 -19.58
CA LYS A 175 -1.71 -4.97 -19.98
C LYS A 175 -0.91 -4.33 -18.82
N PHE A 176 -1.44 -4.31 -17.60
CA PHE A 176 -0.72 -3.71 -16.48
C PHE A 176 0.51 -4.53 -16.06
N PHE A 177 0.46 -5.85 -16.17
CA PHE A 177 1.65 -6.68 -15.98
C PHE A 177 2.69 -6.45 -17.09
N ASP A 178 2.26 -6.31 -18.34
CA ASP A 178 3.15 -6.00 -19.47
C ASP A 178 3.81 -4.61 -19.33
N LEU A 179 3.14 -3.66 -18.66
CA LEU A 179 3.71 -2.36 -18.30
C LEU A 179 4.66 -2.43 -17.09
N GLY A 180 4.80 -3.59 -16.44
CA GLY A 180 5.71 -3.82 -15.33
C GLY A 180 5.09 -3.71 -13.93
N ALA A 181 3.76 -3.55 -13.79
CA ALA A 181 3.11 -3.62 -12.49
C ALA A 181 3.35 -5.00 -11.88
N THR A 182 3.69 -5.04 -10.58
CA THR A 182 3.97 -6.30 -9.87
C THR A 182 2.83 -6.73 -8.95
N VAL A 183 1.93 -5.81 -8.64
CA VAL A 183 0.74 -6.05 -7.82
C VAL A 183 -0.46 -5.37 -8.49
N LEU A 184 -1.62 -6.02 -8.47
CA LEU A 184 -2.87 -5.43 -8.92
C LEU A 184 -3.87 -5.36 -7.78
N MET A 185 -4.59 -4.25 -7.70
CA MET A 185 -5.72 -4.07 -6.78
C MET A 185 -7.01 -3.99 -7.59
N GLU A 186 -7.85 -4.97 -7.40
CA GLU A 186 -9.07 -5.16 -8.19
C GLU A 186 -10.32 -5.17 -7.30
N SER A 187 -11.42 -4.61 -7.81
CA SER A 187 -12.72 -4.72 -7.15
C SER A 187 -13.38 -6.07 -7.48
N ARG A 188 -14.11 -6.63 -6.53
CA ARG A 188 -14.94 -7.82 -6.76
C ARG A 188 -16.05 -7.57 -7.79
N GLU A 189 -16.53 -6.35 -7.89
CA GLU A 189 -17.65 -5.93 -8.76
C GLU A 189 -17.18 -5.44 -10.14
N MET A 190 -15.88 -5.63 -10.46
CA MET A 190 -15.33 -5.22 -11.75
C MET A 190 -16.02 -5.94 -12.91
N GLU A 191 -16.20 -5.21 -14.01
CA GLU A 191 -16.62 -5.79 -15.29
C GLU A 191 -15.63 -6.86 -15.75
N GLY A 192 -16.16 -7.91 -16.36
CA GLY A 192 -15.39 -9.06 -16.80
C GLY A 192 -15.55 -10.29 -15.89
N LYS A 193 -15.45 -11.48 -16.48
CA LYS A 193 -15.50 -12.72 -15.72
C LYS A 193 -14.24 -12.89 -14.92
N LEU A 194 -14.38 -13.24 -13.63
CA LEU A 194 -13.28 -13.80 -12.87
C LEU A 194 -12.77 -15.02 -13.62
N ASP A 195 -11.47 -15.08 -13.86
CA ASP A 195 -10.83 -16.32 -14.28
C ASP A 195 -10.95 -17.31 -13.10
N PRO A 196 -11.70 -18.42 -13.26
CA PRO A 196 -11.89 -19.37 -12.16
C PRO A 196 -10.59 -20.06 -11.74
N ASP A 197 -9.58 -20.06 -12.61
CA ASP A 197 -8.30 -20.73 -12.39
C ASP A 197 -7.25 -19.80 -11.73
N LEU A 198 -7.56 -18.49 -11.57
CA LEU A 198 -6.68 -17.59 -10.84
C LEU A 198 -6.92 -17.71 -9.33
N PRO A 199 -5.90 -18.09 -8.56
CA PRO A 199 -6.03 -18.17 -7.12
C PRO A 199 -6.35 -16.79 -6.53
N PHE A 200 -7.39 -16.72 -5.72
CA PHE A 200 -7.62 -15.59 -4.83
C PHE A 200 -6.65 -15.71 -3.66
N PHE A 201 -5.63 -14.86 -3.66
CA PHE A 201 -4.72 -14.73 -2.53
C PHE A 201 -5.24 -13.72 -1.53
#